data_28d890653fc47154568ea66864693d0e
#
_entry.id   28d890653fc47154568ea66864693d0e
#
_cell.length_a   1.000
_cell.length_b   1.000
_cell.length_c   1.000
_cell.angle_alpha   90.00
_cell.angle_beta   90.00
_cell.angle_gamma   90.00
#
_symmetry.space_group_name_H-M   'P 1'
#
loop_
_entity.id
_entity.type
_entity.pdbx_description
1 polymer ?
#
loop_
_entity_poly.entity_id
_entity_poly.type
_entity_poly.pdbx_seq_one_letter_code
_entity_poly.pdbx_strand_id
1 'polypeptide(L)'
;NTWLSSLYCDSNQLTNLDLENNIKLLFLGCSNNQLIKLDVTKNEKLVRLDCSNTQIGNLNLENNRNLQVLLCADTSLNQLDISKNTQLFYFDLNNTNISNLNVDHLADLQYLDVSGTKLETLNVENNSKLEVLQYDNTPLIALNVGNNPQLQDVIGTALQQRLEITGGSFQLAQFFPTLDMNKVVNVTGATLTDGIVSNYLPGQPVTYSYNAGTGANGQPIYL
;
A
#
# COMPACT_ATOMS: atom_id res chain seq x y z
N ASN A 1 29.86 -16.48 3.57
CA ASN A 1 30.49 -16.35 2.25
C ASN A 1 30.47 -14.91 1.77
N THR A 2 31.62 -14.23 1.81
CA THR A 2 31.75 -12.79 1.45
C THR A 2 31.58 -12.48 -0.05
N TRP A 3 31.55 -13.49 -0.92
CA TRP A 3 31.40 -13.36 -2.36
C TRP A 3 29.98 -13.67 -2.87
N LEU A 4 29.11 -14.12 -1.97
CA LEU A 4 27.74 -14.49 -2.33
C LEU A 4 27.00 -13.26 -2.88
N SER A 5 26.51 -13.33 -4.11
CA SER A 5 25.72 -12.28 -4.73
C SER A 5 24.23 -12.61 -4.81
N SER A 6 23.87 -13.88 -4.75
CA SER A 6 22.49 -14.33 -4.80
C SER A 6 22.27 -15.47 -3.80
N LEU A 7 21.21 -15.36 -3.02
CA LEU A 7 20.76 -16.41 -2.10
C LEU A 7 19.24 -16.59 -2.28
N TYR A 8 18.86 -17.80 -2.67
CA TYR A 8 17.47 -18.23 -2.73
C TYR A 8 17.29 -19.42 -1.79
N CYS A 9 16.60 -19.18 -0.69
CA CYS A 9 16.32 -20.17 0.35
C CYS A 9 14.82 -20.24 0.66
N ASP A 10 14.01 -19.91 -0.32
CA ASP A 10 12.56 -19.90 -0.24
C ASP A 10 12.01 -21.31 0.07
N SER A 11 10.80 -21.33 0.65
CA SER A 11 10.04 -22.56 0.91
C SER A 11 10.82 -23.58 1.76
N ASN A 12 11.40 -23.11 2.87
CA ASN A 12 12.08 -23.91 3.86
C ASN A 12 11.45 -23.73 5.25
N GLN A 13 12.12 -24.19 6.30
CA GLN A 13 11.70 -24.07 7.69
C GLN A 13 12.67 -23.19 8.48
N LEU A 14 13.27 -22.19 7.83
CA LEU A 14 14.24 -21.31 8.46
C LEU A 14 13.56 -20.42 9.51
N THR A 15 14.10 -20.43 10.71
CA THR A 15 13.69 -19.54 11.81
C THR A 15 14.66 -18.38 12.01
N ASN A 16 15.85 -18.46 11.44
CA ASN A 16 16.88 -17.43 11.47
C ASN A 16 17.71 -17.47 10.19
N LEU A 17 18.23 -16.32 9.77
CA LEU A 17 19.10 -16.19 8.61
C LEU A 17 20.15 -15.11 8.91
N ASP A 18 21.42 -15.54 9.04
CA ASP A 18 22.54 -14.64 9.27
C ASP A 18 23.18 -14.24 7.94
N LEU A 19 23.11 -12.94 7.65
CA LEU A 19 23.61 -12.33 6.42
C LEU A 19 24.74 -11.32 6.67
N GLU A 20 25.25 -11.20 7.91
CA GLU A 20 26.22 -10.17 8.31
C GLU A 20 27.45 -10.14 7.40
N ASN A 21 27.93 -11.31 6.97
CA ASN A 21 29.13 -11.44 6.15
C ASN A 21 28.84 -11.47 4.63
N ASN A 22 27.58 -11.39 4.19
CA ASN A 22 27.20 -11.45 2.78
C ASN A 22 27.08 -10.06 2.14
N ILE A 23 28.10 -9.21 2.35
CA ILE A 23 28.11 -7.79 1.97
C ILE A 23 28.04 -7.52 0.45
N LYS A 24 28.13 -8.56 -0.38
CA LYS A 24 28.00 -8.47 -1.84
C LYS A 24 26.65 -8.97 -2.35
N LEU A 25 25.71 -9.28 -1.45
CA LEU A 25 24.41 -9.81 -1.82
C LEU A 25 23.62 -8.77 -2.61
N LEU A 26 23.14 -9.17 -3.79
CA LEU A 26 22.30 -8.39 -4.70
C LEU A 26 20.85 -8.90 -4.67
N PHE A 27 20.69 -10.22 -4.57
CA PHE A 27 19.37 -10.88 -4.66
C PHE A 27 19.18 -11.81 -3.45
N LEU A 28 18.13 -11.55 -2.70
CA LEU A 28 17.73 -12.39 -1.57
C LEU A 28 16.27 -12.82 -1.75
N GLY A 29 16.06 -14.16 -1.85
CA GLY A 29 14.78 -14.82 -1.70
C GLY A 29 14.78 -15.68 -0.44
N CYS A 30 13.92 -15.34 0.52
CA CYS A 30 13.74 -16.11 1.77
C CYS A 30 12.26 -16.27 2.11
N SER A 31 11.39 -16.14 1.11
CA SER A 31 9.94 -16.29 1.27
C SER A 31 9.54 -17.68 1.75
N ASN A 32 8.31 -17.80 2.25
CA ASN A 32 7.78 -19.09 2.74
C ASN A 32 8.69 -19.77 3.78
N ASN A 33 9.08 -19.04 4.81
CA ASN A 33 9.88 -19.51 5.93
C ASN A 33 9.27 -19.07 7.28
N GLN A 34 9.84 -19.51 8.40
CA GLN A 34 9.39 -19.18 9.74
C GLN A 34 10.22 -18.04 10.36
N LEU A 35 10.74 -17.14 9.53
CA LEU A 35 11.54 -16.01 9.96
C LEU A 35 10.68 -14.99 10.73
N ILE A 36 11.08 -14.66 11.95
CA ILE A 36 10.47 -13.60 12.77
C ILE A 36 11.25 -12.29 12.61
N LYS A 37 12.53 -12.39 12.29
CA LYS A 37 13.44 -11.25 12.08
C LYS A 37 14.32 -11.50 10.86
N LEU A 38 14.64 -10.40 10.18
CA LEU A 38 15.60 -10.39 9.07
C LEU A 38 16.43 -9.11 9.19
N ASP A 39 17.74 -9.25 9.31
CA ASP A 39 18.67 -8.12 9.29
C ASP A 39 19.42 -8.09 7.95
N VAL A 40 19.12 -7.06 7.16
CA VAL A 40 19.75 -6.79 5.85
C VAL A 40 20.60 -5.51 5.89
N THR A 41 20.84 -4.92 7.05
CA THR A 41 21.53 -3.61 7.19
C THR A 41 22.95 -3.61 6.67
N LYS A 42 23.62 -4.79 6.60
CA LYS A 42 24.98 -4.96 6.02
C LYS A 42 24.96 -5.28 4.53
N ASN A 43 23.80 -5.57 3.97
CA ASN A 43 23.64 -5.96 2.57
C ASN A 43 23.27 -4.76 1.70
N GLU A 44 24.10 -3.70 1.75
CA GLU A 44 23.85 -2.39 1.13
C GLU A 44 23.68 -2.45 -0.41
N LYS A 45 24.09 -3.57 -1.02
CA LYS A 45 24.00 -3.77 -2.47
C LYS A 45 22.72 -4.46 -2.92
N LEU A 46 21.82 -4.79 -2.00
CA LEU A 46 20.56 -5.45 -2.35
C LEU A 46 19.78 -4.64 -3.39
N VAL A 47 19.41 -5.34 -4.46
CA VAL A 47 18.57 -4.89 -5.57
C VAL A 47 17.17 -5.50 -5.46
N ARG A 48 17.10 -6.78 -5.05
CA ARG A 48 15.85 -7.49 -4.85
C ARG A 48 15.83 -8.17 -3.48
N LEU A 49 14.75 -7.95 -2.75
CA LEU A 49 14.41 -8.65 -1.52
C LEU A 49 13.02 -9.27 -1.65
N ASP A 50 12.94 -10.57 -1.39
CA ASP A 50 11.68 -11.30 -1.23
C ASP A 50 11.68 -11.99 0.14
N CYS A 51 10.87 -11.48 1.05
CA CYS A 51 10.66 -12.04 2.38
C CYS A 51 9.18 -12.36 2.64
N SER A 52 8.41 -12.52 1.57
CA SER A 52 6.97 -12.79 1.64
C SER A 52 6.65 -14.08 2.40
N ASN A 53 5.46 -14.14 2.96
CA ASN A 53 4.97 -15.28 3.73
C ASN A 53 5.96 -15.70 4.84
N THR A 54 6.29 -14.73 5.68
CA THR A 54 7.11 -14.88 6.88
C THR A 54 6.45 -14.16 8.06
N GLN A 55 6.99 -14.34 9.28
CA GLN A 55 6.46 -13.68 10.47
C GLN A 55 7.23 -12.37 10.82
N ILE A 56 7.94 -11.79 9.84
CA ILE A 56 8.73 -10.58 10.04
C ILE A 56 7.80 -9.42 10.40
N GLY A 57 7.99 -8.85 11.60
CA GLY A 57 7.21 -7.72 12.10
C GLY A 57 7.90 -6.37 11.97
N ASN A 58 9.19 -6.37 11.68
CA ASN A 58 9.99 -5.15 11.48
C ASN A 58 11.11 -5.42 10.48
N LEU A 59 11.33 -4.47 9.56
CA LEU A 59 12.37 -4.58 8.53
C LEU A 59 13.04 -3.19 8.39
N ASN A 60 14.36 -3.14 8.65
CA ASN A 60 15.15 -1.93 8.47
C ASN A 60 15.83 -1.93 7.10
N LEU A 61 15.43 -0.99 6.23
CA LEU A 61 15.92 -0.84 4.86
C LEU A 61 16.76 0.43 4.65
N GLU A 62 17.14 1.14 5.72
CA GLU A 62 17.85 2.43 5.65
C GLU A 62 19.12 2.38 4.78
N ASN A 63 19.85 1.24 4.82
CA ASN A 63 21.09 1.08 4.07
C ASN A 63 20.90 0.45 2.69
N ASN A 64 19.71 -0.09 2.37
CA ASN A 64 19.45 -0.81 1.12
C ASN A 64 18.98 0.14 0.00
N ARG A 65 19.76 1.19 -0.27
CA ARG A 65 19.39 2.29 -1.18
C ARG A 65 19.29 1.89 -2.66
N ASN A 66 19.85 0.73 -3.01
CA ASN A 66 19.81 0.19 -4.38
C ASN A 66 18.59 -0.72 -4.62
N LEU A 67 17.70 -0.84 -3.62
CA LEU A 67 16.56 -1.75 -3.70
C LEU A 67 15.58 -1.28 -4.77
N GLN A 68 15.31 -2.17 -5.71
CA GLN A 68 14.43 -1.96 -6.86
C GLN A 68 13.16 -2.79 -6.77
N VAL A 69 13.25 -3.99 -6.20
CA VAL A 69 12.13 -4.91 -6.01
C VAL A 69 12.04 -5.30 -4.54
N LEU A 70 10.90 -5.01 -3.92
CA LEU A 70 10.60 -5.39 -2.55
C LEU A 70 9.29 -6.17 -2.51
N LEU A 71 9.39 -7.44 -2.11
CA LEU A 71 8.25 -8.32 -1.88
C LEU A 71 8.23 -8.68 -0.39
N CYS A 72 7.20 -8.23 0.30
CA CYS A 72 6.98 -8.49 1.71
C CYS A 72 5.49 -8.79 2.02
N ALA A 73 4.81 -9.38 1.03
CA ALA A 73 3.45 -9.84 1.18
C ALA A 73 3.30 -10.89 2.29
N ASP A 74 2.14 -10.99 2.90
CA ASP A 74 1.84 -11.97 3.94
C ASP A 74 2.87 -11.97 5.08
N THR A 75 3.29 -10.77 5.52
CA THR A 75 4.17 -10.59 6.68
C THR A 75 3.45 -9.91 7.84
N SER A 76 4.08 -9.91 9.02
CA SER A 76 3.53 -9.23 10.20
C SER A 76 3.90 -7.74 10.28
N LEU A 77 4.39 -7.15 9.19
CA LEU A 77 4.78 -5.74 9.15
C LEU A 77 3.59 -4.83 9.47
N ASN A 78 3.80 -3.89 10.40
CA ASN A 78 2.82 -2.86 10.76
C ASN A 78 3.32 -1.44 10.46
N GLN A 79 4.60 -1.29 10.17
CA GLN A 79 5.26 -0.08 9.71
C GLN A 79 6.45 -0.45 8.83
N LEU A 80 6.79 0.40 7.87
CA LEU A 80 7.93 0.23 7.00
C LEU A 80 8.42 1.59 6.52
N ASP A 81 9.67 1.94 6.81
CA ASP A 81 10.31 3.14 6.29
C ASP A 81 11.07 2.80 5.00
N ILE A 82 10.58 3.33 3.89
CA ILE A 82 11.19 3.21 2.56
C ILE A 82 11.74 4.54 2.04
N SER A 83 11.87 5.56 2.89
CA SER A 83 12.27 6.92 2.50
C SER A 83 13.64 6.99 1.82
N LYS A 84 14.49 5.96 2.00
CA LYS A 84 15.82 5.85 1.38
C LYS A 84 15.85 4.95 0.14
N ASN A 85 14.77 4.24 -0.16
CA ASN A 85 14.70 3.24 -1.23
C ASN A 85 14.10 3.82 -2.51
N THR A 86 14.65 4.94 -2.98
CA THR A 86 14.12 5.75 -4.09
C THR A 86 14.14 5.07 -5.46
N GLN A 87 14.79 3.91 -5.57
CA GLN A 87 14.87 3.13 -6.82
C GLN A 87 13.80 2.04 -6.93
N LEU A 88 12.89 1.93 -5.94
CA LEU A 88 11.82 0.94 -5.99
C LEU A 88 10.90 1.20 -7.19
N PHE A 89 10.76 0.17 -8.03
CA PHE A 89 9.81 0.16 -9.12
C PHE A 89 8.75 -0.95 -8.98
N TYR A 90 9.03 -1.98 -8.21
CA TYR A 90 8.09 -3.07 -7.92
C TYR A 90 7.97 -3.22 -6.39
N PHE A 91 6.77 -2.99 -5.86
CA PHE A 91 6.54 -3.00 -4.43
C PHE A 91 5.25 -3.74 -4.07
N ASP A 92 5.38 -4.81 -3.29
CA ASP A 92 4.28 -5.65 -2.86
C ASP A 92 4.24 -5.73 -1.32
N LEU A 93 3.14 -5.23 -0.76
CA LEU A 93 2.82 -5.20 0.67
C LEU A 93 1.55 -6.01 1.00
N ASN A 94 1.07 -6.78 0.05
CA ASN A 94 -0.20 -7.51 0.20
C ASN A 94 -0.30 -8.22 1.55
N ASN A 95 -1.47 -8.15 2.18
CA ASN A 95 -1.77 -8.81 3.47
C ASN A 95 -0.79 -8.45 4.59
N THR A 96 -0.41 -7.18 4.71
CA THR A 96 0.35 -6.67 5.86
C THR A 96 -0.55 -5.81 6.78
N ASN A 97 -0.03 -5.44 7.96
CA ASN A 97 -0.75 -4.56 8.87
C ASN A 97 -0.36 -3.07 8.70
N ILE A 98 0.21 -2.71 7.56
CA ILE A 98 0.60 -1.33 7.25
C ILE A 98 -0.65 -0.44 7.19
N SER A 99 -0.66 0.64 7.97
CA SER A 99 -1.75 1.62 8.02
C SER A 99 -1.35 3.01 7.52
N ASN A 100 -0.07 3.21 7.22
CA ASN A 100 0.45 4.45 6.65
C ASN A 100 1.56 4.12 5.64
N LEU A 101 1.48 4.71 4.45
CA LEU A 101 2.46 4.51 3.39
C LEU A 101 2.63 5.81 2.60
N ASN A 102 3.88 6.26 2.47
CA ASN A 102 4.25 7.36 1.58
C ASN A 102 5.12 6.83 0.45
N VAL A 103 4.64 6.96 -0.78
CA VAL A 103 5.33 6.55 -2.02
C VAL A 103 5.68 7.75 -2.92
N ASP A 104 5.46 8.99 -2.48
CA ASP A 104 5.66 10.20 -3.29
C ASP A 104 7.07 10.33 -3.89
N HIS A 105 8.08 9.81 -3.18
CA HIS A 105 9.49 9.85 -3.58
C HIS A 105 9.89 8.75 -4.55
N LEU A 106 9.00 7.80 -4.87
CA LEU A 106 9.25 6.66 -5.75
C LEU A 106 8.88 7.02 -7.21
N ALA A 107 9.71 7.84 -7.86
CA ALA A 107 9.44 8.34 -9.21
C ALA A 107 9.41 7.24 -10.30
N ASP A 108 10.05 6.11 -10.02
CA ASP A 108 10.13 4.96 -10.95
C ASP A 108 9.13 3.84 -10.63
N LEU A 109 8.22 4.03 -9.65
CA LEU A 109 7.24 3.03 -9.24
C LEU A 109 6.31 2.66 -10.40
N GLN A 110 6.28 1.36 -10.75
CA GLN A 110 5.48 0.80 -11.85
C GLN A 110 4.40 -0.15 -11.32
N TYR A 111 4.70 -0.89 -10.27
CA TYR A 111 3.78 -1.83 -9.64
C TYR A 111 3.67 -1.57 -8.15
N LEU A 112 2.45 -1.45 -7.65
CA LEU A 112 2.15 -1.33 -6.23
C LEU A 112 0.97 -2.24 -5.87
N ASP A 113 1.20 -3.18 -4.94
CA ASP A 113 0.12 -3.93 -4.31
C ASP A 113 0.05 -3.62 -2.82
N VAL A 114 -1.06 -3.05 -2.40
CA VAL A 114 -1.41 -2.74 -1.01
C VAL A 114 -2.67 -3.50 -0.57
N SER A 115 -3.08 -4.52 -1.30
CA SER A 115 -4.26 -5.32 -0.99
C SER A 115 -4.18 -5.91 0.41
N GLY A 116 -5.30 -5.97 1.13
CA GLY A 116 -5.35 -6.53 2.49
C GLY A 116 -4.55 -5.76 3.54
N THR A 117 -4.06 -4.56 3.22
CA THR A 117 -3.42 -3.67 4.20
C THR A 117 -4.46 -2.94 5.06
N LYS A 118 -4.01 -2.07 5.96
CA LYS A 118 -4.87 -1.23 6.81
C LYS A 118 -4.84 0.24 6.42
N LEU A 119 -4.49 0.53 5.16
CA LEU A 119 -4.45 1.89 4.64
C LEU A 119 -5.88 2.44 4.52
N GLU A 120 -6.13 3.60 5.11
CA GLU A 120 -7.36 4.36 4.91
C GLU A 120 -7.24 5.38 3.78
N THR A 121 -6.03 5.82 3.50
CA THR A 121 -5.75 6.75 2.39
C THR A 121 -4.50 6.32 1.64
N LEU A 122 -4.50 6.57 0.32
CA LEU A 122 -3.33 6.33 -0.52
C LEU A 122 -3.22 7.45 -1.57
N ASN A 123 -2.05 8.06 -1.65
CA ASN A 123 -1.73 9.04 -2.69
C ASN A 123 -0.61 8.48 -3.58
N VAL A 124 -0.88 8.34 -4.87
CA VAL A 124 0.08 7.91 -5.90
C VAL A 124 0.24 8.96 -7.00
N GLU A 125 -0.22 10.20 -6.77
CA GLU A 125 -0.20 11.30 -7.74
C GLU A 125 1.21 11.58 -8.31
N ASN A 126 2.25 11.36 -7.50
CA ASN A 126 3.63 11.62 -7.90
C ASN A 126 4.31 10.41 -8.57
N ASN A 127 3.63 9.28 -8.69
CA ASN A 127 4.15 8.05 -9.29
C ASN A 127 3.72 7.93 -10.75
N SER A 128 4.18 8.85 -11.61
CA SER A 128 3.71 8.98 -13.00
C SER A 128 4.03 7.79 -13.93
N LYS A 129 4.89 6.86 -13.48
CA LYS A 129 5.19 5.62 -14.18
C LYS A 129 4.38 4.42 -13.68
N LEU A 130 3.48 4.63 -12.72
CA LEU A 130 2.66 3.54 -12.17
C LEU A 130 1.75 2.97 -13.25
N GLU A 131 1.86 1.66 -13.47
CA GLU A 131 1.11 0.89 -14.47
C GLU A 131 0.03 0.04 -13.82
N VAL A 132 0.33 -0.52 -12.64
CA VAL A 132 -0.55 -1.43 -11.91
C VAL A 132 -0.67 -1.00 -10.46
N LEU A 133 -1.90 -0.81 -9.99
CA LEU A 133 -2.24 -0.58 -8.59
C LEU A 133 -3.26 -1.63 -8.13
N GLN A 134 -2.92 -2.38 -7.09
CA GLN A 134 -3.83 -3.32 -6.44
C GLN A 134 -4.13 -2.88 -5.00
N TYR A 135 -5.41 -2.91 -4.60
CA TYR A 135 -5.87 -2.50 -3.27
C TYR A 135 -7.09 -3.29 -2.76
N ASP A 136 -7.26 -4.54 -3.22
CA ASP A 136 -8.36 -5.38 -2.77
C ASP A 136 -8.38 -5.55 -1.24
N ASN A 137 -9.57 -5.56 -0.64
CA ASN A 137 -9.76 -5.72 0.80
C ASN A 137 -9.00 -4.70 1.66
N THR A 138 -8.76 -3.49 1.13
CA THR A 138 -8.12 -2.39 1.85
C THR A 138 -9.20 -1.38 2.29
N PRO A 139 -9.18 -0.87 3.54
CA PRO A 139 -10.22 0.05 4.02
C PRO A 139 -10.05 1.49 3.50
N LEU A 140 -9.69 1.65 2.21
CA LEU A 140 -9.48 2.96 1.61
C LEU A 140 -10.77 3.77 1.59
N ILE A 141 -10.70 4.97 2.13
CA ILE A 141 -11.72 6.01 2.03
C ILE A 141 -11.34 7.10 1.03
N ALA A 142 -10.04 7.23 0.73
CA ALA A 142 -9.53 8.16 -0.26
C ALA A 142 -8.34 7.56 -1.02
N LEU A 143 -8.40 7.67 -2.34
CA LEU A 143 -7.33 7.31 -3.27
C LEU A 143 -7.09 8.49 -4.22
N ASN A 144 -5.83 8.86 -4.46
CA ASN A 144 -5.48 9.88 -5.43
C ASN A 144 -4.58 9.28 -6.52
N VAL A 145 -5.13 9.19 -7.74
CA VAL A 145 -4.44 8.73 -8.96
C VAL A 145 -4.41 9.83 -10.02
N GLY A 146 -4.45 11.10 -9.61
CA GLY A 146 -4.70 12.25 -10.49
C GLY A 146 -3.66 12.49 -11.59
N ASN A 147 -2.46 11.90 -11.51
CA ASN A 147 -1.36 12.15 -12.46
C ASN A 147 -0.60 10.87 -12.82
N ASN A 148 -1.33 9.80 -13.11
CA ASN A 148 -0.77 8.49 -13.45
C ASN A 148 -1.12 8.10 -14.91
N PRO A 149 -0.50 8.73 -15.93
CA PRO A 149 -0.89 8.54 -17.33
C PRO A 149 -0.60 7.12 -17.86
N GLN A 150 0.20 6.33 -17.16
CA GLN A 150 0.52 4.95 -17.54
C GLN A 150 -0.32 3.91 -16.76
N LEU A 151 -1.18 4.34 -15.82
CA LEU A 151 -1.98 3.45 -14.98
C LEU A 151 -3.05 2.73 -15.80
N GLN A 152 -2.81 1.48 -16.13
CA GLN A 152 -3.67 0.63 -16.95
C GLN A 152 -4.59 -0.23 -16.08
N ASP A 153 -4.02 -0.84 -15.04
CA ASP A 153 -4.74 -1.76 -14.17
C ASP A 153 -4.89 -1.16 -12.78
N VAL A 154 -6.12 -0.85 -12.41
CA VAL A 154 -6.53 -0.47 -11.06
C VAL A 154 -7.45 -1.56 -10.57
N ILE A 155 -6.93 -2.45 -9.74
CA ILE A 155 -7.61 -3.65 -9.31
C ILE A 155 -7.87 -3.54 -7.80
N GLY A 156 -9.13 -3.54 -7.45
CA GLY A 156 -9.49 -3.60 -6.05
C GLY A 156 -10.92 -3.15 -5.76
N THR A 157 -11.37 -3.57 -4.60
CA THR A 157 -12.58 -3.12 -3.94
C THR A 157 -12.20 -2.63 -2.56
N ALA A 158 -12.48 -1.37 -2.26
CA ALA A 158 -12.31 -0.86 -0.90
C ALA A 158 -13.29 -1.56 0.05
N LEU A 159 -12.84 -1.87 1.27
CA LEU A 159 -13.73 -2.39 2.30
C LEU A 159 -14.75 -1.32 2.67
N GLN A 160 -16.03 -1.67 2.61
CA GLN A 160 -17.09 -0.76 3.04
C GLN A 160 -16.99 -0.52 4.55
N GLN A 161 -16.81 0.73 4.94
CA GLN A 161 -16.89 1.16 6.33
C GLN A 161 -18.35 1.44 6.70
N ARG A 162 -18.83 0.84 7.79
CA ARG A 162 -20.17 1.09 8.31
C ARG A 162 -20.09 1.97 9.55
N LEU A 163 -20.74 3.13 9.48
CA LEU A 163 -20.93 4.02 10.61
C LEU A 163 -22.39 3.95 11.07
N GLU A 164 -22.61 3.82 12.37
CA GLU A 164 -23.93 4.00 12.97
C GLU A 164 -24.06 5.44 13.46
N ILE A 165 -24.93 6.21 12.83
CA ILE A 165 -25.12 7.61 13.13
C ILE A 165 -26.53 7.83 13.66
N THR A 166 -26.62 8.48 14.82
CA THR A 166 -27.85 8.92 15.43
C THR A 166 -27.95 10.43 15.33
N GLY A 167 -28.95 10.94 14.61
CA GLY A 167 -29.16 12.39 14.45
C GLY A 167 -29.73 12.74 13.08
N GLY A 168 -30.10 14.00 12.91
CA GLY A 168 -30.75 14.49 11.69
C GLY A 168 -29.79 14.94 10.58
N SER A 169 -28.54 15.21 10.88
CA SER A 169 -27.48 15.56 9.95
C SER A 169 -26.13 15.46 10.62
N PHE A 170 -25.07 15.28 9.83
CA PHE A 170 -23.70 15.23 10.33
C PHE A 170 -22.70 15.74 9.29
N GLN A 171 -21.55 16.22 9.75
CA GLN A 171 -20.41 16.54 8.92
C GLN A 171 -19.64 15.27 8.58
N LEU A 172 -19.48 14.96 7.28
CA LEU A 172 -18.75 13.78 6.83
C LEU A 172 -17.28 13.81 7.29
N ALA A 173 -16.65 14.99 7.31
CA ALA A 173 -15.29 15.19 7.80
C ALA A 173 -15.08 14.87 9.30
N GLN A 174 -16.14 14.75 10.11
CA GLN A 174 -16.01 14.30 11.51
C GLN A 174 -15.58 12.85 11.61
N PHE A 175 -15.98 12.03 10.64
CA PHE A 175 -15.67 10.60 10.57
C PHE A 175 -14.48 10.31 9.64
N PHE A 176 -14.32 11.13 8.61
CA PHE A 176 -13.30 10.98 7.58
C PHE A 176 -12.56 12.33 7.37
N PRO A 177 -11.70 12.74 8.33
CA PRO A 177 -11.08 14.07 8.31
C PRO A 177 -10.12 14.29 7.13
N THR A 178 -9.63 13.21 6.51
CA THR A 178 -8.72 13.25 5.36
C THR A 178 -9.45 13.19 4.02
N LEU A 179 -10.78 13.04 4.01
CA LEU A 179 -11.56 12.94 2.80
C LEU A 179 -11.69 14.31 2.11
N ASP A 180 -11.31 14.40 0.84
CA ASP A 180 -11.56 15.57 0.01
C ASP A 180 -13.03 15.60 -0.42
N MET A 181 -13.82 16.50 0.18
CA MET A 181 -15.26 16.62 -0.09
C MET A 181 -15.59 16.92 -1.54
N ASN A 182 -14.70 17.57 -2.28
CA ASN A 182 -14.91 17.87 -3.71
C ASN A 182 -14.86 16.62 -4.60
N LYS A 183 -14.28 15.56 -4.09
CA LYS A 183 -14.17 14.26 -4.76
C LYS A 183 -15.29 13.28 -4.38
N VAL A 184 -16.12 13.62 -3.42
CA VAL A 184 -17.30 12.81 -3.04
C VAL A 184 -18.41 13.02 -4.04
N VAL A 185 -18.84 11.95 -4.70
CA VAL A 185 -19.86 11.97 -5.76
C VAL A 185 -20.85 10.82 -5.58
N ASN A 186 -21.91 10.81 -6.38
CA ASN A 186 -22.90 9.72 -6.42
C ASN A 186 -23.48 9.36 -5.04
N VAL A 187 -23.76 10.36 -4.21
CA VAL A 187 -24.37 10.12 -2.90
C VAL A 187 -25.78 9.58 -3.09
N THR A 188 -26.09 8.46 -2.43
CA THR A 188 -27.42 7.86 -2.43
C THR A 188 -27.96 7.70 -1.02
N GLY A 189 -29.28 7.73 -0.84
CA GLY A 189 -29.91 7.59 0.45
C GLY A 189 -29.83 8.83 1.35
N ALA A 190 -29.20 9.91 0.88
CA ALA A 190 -29.08 11.18 1.60
C ALA A 190 -28.84 12.35 0.64
N THR A 191 -28.85 13.57 1.20
CA THR A 191 -28.37 14.78 0.54
C THR A 191 -27.01 15.16 1.12
N LEU A 192 -26.03 15.46 0.25
CA LEU A 192 -24.73 16.03 0.63
C LEU A 192 -24.67 17.48 0.15
N THR A 193 -24.50 18.43 1.07
CA THR A 193 -24.30 19.84 0.77
C THR A 193 -23.21 20.40 1.68
N ASP A 194 -22.17 20.98 1.12
CA ASP A 194 -21.04 21.57 1.85
C ASP A 194 -20.43 20.63 2.91
N GLY A 195 -20.34 19.32 2.56
CA GLY A 195 -19.82 18.30 3.46
C GLY A 195 -20.79 17.84 4.54
N ILE A 196 -22.02 18.38 4.58
CA ILE A 196 -23.09 17.98 5.50
C ILE A 196 -23.96 16.92 4.82
N VAL A 197 -24.06 15.76 5.45
CA VAL A 197 -25.01 14.69 5.09
C VAL A 197 -26.31 14.93 5.87
N SER A 198 -27.41 15.00 5.14
CA SER A 198 -28.77 15.27 5.67
C SER A 198 -29.84 14.48 4.89
N ASN A 199 -31.07 14.56 5.34
CA ASN A 199 -32.25 13.94 4.68
C ASN A 199 -32.10 12.42 4.50
N TYR A 200 -31.39 11.73 5.39
CA TYR A 200 -31.30 10.28 5.36
C TYR A 200 -32.34 9.63 6.28
N LEU A 201 -32.72 8.40 5.95
CA LEU A 201 -33.67 7.63 6.73
C LEU A 201 -32.91 6.71 7.71
N PRO A 202 -33.23 6.73 9.01
CA PRO A 202 -32.64 5.82 9.99
C PRO A 202 -32.74 4.36 9.54
N GLY A 203 -31.65 3.62 9.63
CA GLY A 203 -31.58 2.20 9.25
C GLY A 203 -31.45 1.93 7.74
N GLN A 204 -31.50 2.96 6.89
CA GLN A 204 -31.18 2.82 5.48
C GLN A 204 -29.72 3.18 5.22
N PRO A 205 -29.04 2.47 4.30
CA PRO A 205 -27.65 2.79 3.96
C PRO A 205 -27.57 4.15 3.22
N VAL A 206 -26.59 4.93 3.61
CA VAL A 206 -26.11 6.08 2.81
C VAL A 206 -24.80 5.65 2.19
N THR A 207 -24.70 5.75 0.88
CA THR A 207 -23.47 5.42 0.15
C THR A 207 -22.99 6.61 -0.67
N TYR A 208 -21.72 6.65 -0.94
CA TYR A 208 -21.10 7.60 -1.87
C TYR A 208 -19.98 6.91 -2.64
N SER A 209 -19.57 7.53 -3.74
CA SER A 209 -18.35 7.18 -4.45
C SER A 209 -17.31 8.27 -4.25
N TYR A 210 -16.05 7.91 -4.20
CA TYR A 210 -14.94 8.86 -4.15
C TYR A 210 -14.21 8.85 -5.50
N ASN A 211 -14.15 10.00 -6.17
CA ASN A 211 -13.45 10.15 -7.46
C ASN A 211 -11.93 10.20 -7.20
N ALA A 212 -11.25 9.09 -7.41
CA ALA A 212 -9.81 8.96 -7.19
C ALA A 212 -8.96 9.66 -8.26
N GLY A 213 -9.53 9.92 -9.45
CA GLY A 213 -8.83 10.51 -10.59
C GLY A 213 -9.18 9.80 -11.89
N THR A 214 -8.27 9.84 -12.86
CA THR A 214 -8.49 9.32 -14.22
C THR A 214 -7.37 8.34 -14.58
N GLY A 215 -7.71 7.16 -15.05
CA GLY A 215 -6.77 6.16 -15.55
C GLY A 215 -6.20 6.51 -16.93
N ALA A 216 -5.27 5.70 -17.42
CA ALA A 216 -4.61 5.88 -18.71
C ALA A 216 -5.57 5.88 -19.91
N ASN A 217 -6.71 5.19 -19.79
CA ASN A 217 -7.78 5.14 -20.79
C ASN A 217 -8.71 6.38 -20.79
N GLY A 218 -8.43 7.39 -19.95
CA GLY A 218 -9.24 8.59 -19.79
C GLY A 218 -10.54 8.40 -19.00
N GLN A 219 -10.75 7.22 -18.42
CA GLN A 219 -11.95 6.94 -17.61
C GLN A 219 -11.72 7.28 -16.13
N PRO A 220 -12.74 7.83 -15.43
CA PRO A 220 -12.62 8.10 -14.00
C PRO A 220 -12.54 6.79 -13.20
N ILE A 221 -11.75 6.83 -12.13
CA ILE A 221 -11.61 5.75 -11.15
C ILE A 221 -12.36 6.14 -9.90
N TYR A 222 -13.24 5.26 -9.43
CA TYR A 222 -14.04 5.47 -8.22
C TYR A 222 -13.74 4.40 -7.17
N LEU A 223 -13.68 4.82 -5.89
CA LEU A 223 -13.78 3.95 -4.73
C LEU A 223 -15.22 3.72 -4.33
#